data_137d4274a5a71f661e48502b02b2187a
#
_entry.id   137d4274a5a71f661e48502b02b2187a
#
_cell.length_a   1.000
_cell.length_b   1.000
_cell.length_c   1.000
_cell.angle_alpha   90.00
_cell.angle_beta   90.00
_cell.angle_gamma   90.00
#
_symmetry.space_group_name_H-M   'P 1'
#
loop_
_entity.id
_entity.type
_entity.pdbx_description
1 polymer ?
#
loop_
_entity_poly.entity_id
_entity_poly.type
_entity_poly.pdbx_seq_one_letter_code
_entity_poly.pdbx_strand_id
1 'polypeptide(L)' 'MVNTNKVKGRMKELELTQADVAHCLNIAQPTANQKINNVRPFDLDEAEKLSHLLHIDAGEFGKYFFTQ' A
#
# COMPACT_ATOMS: atom_id res chain seq x y z
N MET A 1 0.68 -7.78 8.60
CA MET A 1 -0.50 -7.59 7.74
C MET A 1 -0.70 -6.11 7.47
N VAL A 2 -1.14 -5.80 6.28
CA VAL A 2 -1.49 -4.43 5.92
C VAL A 2 -2.85 -4.06 6.49
N ASN A 3 -2.98 -2.84 6.98
CA ASN A 3 -4.29 -2.30 7.33
C ASN A 3 -4.97 -1.82 6.06
N THR A 4 -5.73 -2.70 5.43
CA THR A 4 -6.36 -2.46 4.14
C THR A 4 -7.22 -1.20 4.15
N ASN A 5 -8.01 -1.00 5.20
CA ASN A 5 -8.90 0.17 5.27
C ASN A 5 -8.12 1.48 5.34
N LYS A 6 -7.03 1.51 6.11
CA LYS A 6 -6.18 2.71 6.19
C LYS A 6 -5.49 2.99 4.86
N VAL A 7 -4.97 1.95 4.20
CA VAL A 7 -4.32 2.11 2.90
C VAL A 7 -5.32 2.62 1.87
N LYS A 8 -6.49 2.00 1.77
CA LYS A 8 -7.53 2.43 0.82
C LYS A 8 -8.03 3.84 1.12
N GLY A 9 -8.20 4.17 2.40
CA GLY A 9 -8.61 5.51 2.81
C GLY A 9 -7.59 6.57 2.39
N ARG A 10 -6.31 6.27 2.60
CA ARG A 10 -5.24 7.19 2.21
C ARG A 10 -5.15 7.34 0.70
N MET A 11 -5.30 6.24 -0.04
CA MET A 11 -5.35 6.28 -1.50
C MET A 11 -6.48 7.22 -1.97
N LYS A 12 -7.65 7.09 -1.36
CA LYS A 12 -8.79 7.92 -1.71
C LYS A 12 -8.52 9.40 -1.41
N GLU A 13 -7.93 9.71 -0.27
CA GLU A 13 -7.57 11.08 0.07
C GLU A 13 -6.63 11.71 -0.97
N LEU A 14 -5.71 10.92 -1.52
CA LEU A 14 -4.73 11.37 -2.50
C LEU A 14 -5.18 11.15 -3.94
N GLU A 15 -6.41 10.66 -4.12
CA GLU A 15 -6.97 10.37 -5.44
C GLU A 15 -6.13 9.38 -6.25
N LEU A 16 -5.57 8.38 -5.55
CA LEU A 16 -4.78 7.32 -6.17
C LEU A 16 -5.62 6.09 -6.43
N THR A 17 -5.34 5.42 -7.55
CA THR A 17 -6.02 4.17 -7.92
C THR A 17 -5.09 2.98 -7.72
N GLN A 18 -5.64 1.77 -7.84
CA GLN A 18 -4.80 0.57 -7.80
C GLN A 18 -3.84 0.51 -8.98
N ALA A 19 -4.20 1.10 -10.12
CA ALA A 19 -3.29 1.23 -11.25
C ALA A 19 -2.08 2.08 -10.89
N ASP A 20 -2.26 3.16 -10.12
CA ASP A 20 -1.17 3.99 -9.66
C ASP A 20 -0.22 3.21 -8.73
N VAL A 21 -0.79 2.42 -7.84
CA VAL A 21 0.00 1.57 -6.93
C VAL A 21 0.78 0.53 -7.74
N ALA A 22 0.11 -0.14 -8.67
CA ALA A 22 0.75 -1.16 -9.50
C ALA A 22 1.91 -0.57 -10.30
N HIS A 23 1.73 0.61 -10.86
CA HIS A 23 2.78 1.31 -11.61
C HIS A 23 3.95 1.66 -10.69
N CYS A 24 3.67 2.20 -9.51
CA CYS A 24 4.70 2.55 -8.52
C CYS A 24 5.55 1.35 -8.12
N LEU A 25 4.90 0.20 -7.93
CA LEU A 25 5.58 -1.03 -7.50
C LEU A 25 6.09 -1.87 -8.67
N ASN A 26 5.80 -1.46 -9.90
CA ASN A 26 6.18 -2.20 -11.11
C ASN A 26 5.64 -3.63 -11.09
N ILE A 27 4.38 -3.78 -10.75
CA ILE A 27 3.67 -5.06 -10.71
C ILE A 27 2.34 -4.95 -11.46
N ALA A 28 1.74 -6.10 -11.76
CA ALA A 28 0.43 -6.12 -12.39
C ALA A 28 -0.65 -5.59 -11.44
N GLN A 29 -1.68 -4.95 -11.99
CA GLN A 29 -2.77 -4.39 -11.20
C GLN A 29 -3.49 -5.45 -10.33
N PRO A 30 -3.79 -6.66 -10.84
CA PRO A 30 -4.37 -7.70 -10.00
C PRO A 30 -3.49 -8.08 -8.81
N THR A 31 -2.16 -8.09 -9.01
CA THR A 31 -1.22 -8.37 -7.93
C THR A 31 -1.24 -7.26 -6.88
N ALA A 32 -1.29 -6.00 -7.31
CA ALA A 32 -1.41 -4.87 -6.38
C ALA A 32 -2.69 -4.98 -5.54
N ASN A 33 -3.80 -5.32 -6.18
CA ASN A 33 -5.07 -5.53 -5.49
C ASN A 33 -4.96 -6.62 -4.43
N GLN A 34 -4.34 -7.75 -4.77
CA GLN A 34 -4.14 -8.85 -3.85
C GLN A 34 -3.30 -8.44 -2.63
N LYS A 35 -2.24 -7.67 -2.86
CA LYS A 35 -1.36 -7.22 -1.78
C LYS A 35 -2.07 -6.22 -0.85
N ILE A 36 -2.83 -5.30 -1.40
CA ILE A 36 -3.60 -4.34 -0.60
C ILE A 36 -4.65 -5.06 0.25
N ASN A 37 -5.22 -6.15 -0.25
CA ASN A 37 -6.27 -6.88 0.44
C ASN A 37 -5.76 -8.08 1.26
N ASN A 38 -4.46 -8.15 1.52
CA ASN A 38 -3.83 -9.20 2.34
C ASN A 38 -3.95 -10.61 1.75
N VAL A 39 -4.19 -10.74 0.45
CA VAL A 39 -4.14 -12.04 -0.24
C VAL A 39 -2.68 -12.44 -0.47
N ARG A 40 -1.82 -11.45 -0.71
CA ARG A 40 -0.37 -11.62 -0.81
C ARG A 40 0.33 -10.59 0.07
N PRO A 41 1.46 -10.93 0.69
CA PRO A 41 2.19 -9.94 1.49
C PRO A 41 2.95 -8.95 0.61
N PHE A 42 3.13 -7.73 1.11
CA PHE A 42 4.14 -6.82 0.57
C PHE A 42 5.49 -7.24 1.10
N ASP A 43 6.53 -7.18 0.27
CA ASP A 43 7.88 -7.22 0.80
C ASP A 43 8.25 -5.82 1.33
N LEU A 44 9.39 -5.73 2.02
CA LEU A 44 9.80 -4.47 2.64
C LEU A 44 10.00 -3.35 1.61
N ASP A 45 10.63 -3.68 0.48
CA ASP A 45 10.87 -2.70 -0.58
C ASP A 45 9.57 -2.15 -1.15
N GLU A 46 8.60 -3.04 -1.40
CA GLU A 46 7.28 -2.63 -1.88
C GLU A 46 6.55 -1.77 -0.86
N ALA A 47 6.62 -2.15 0.41
CA ALA A 47 5.98 -1.38 1.48
C ALA A 47 6.59 0.01 1.60
N GLU A 48 7.92 0.12 1.48
CA GLU A 48 8.58 1.42 1.49
C GLU A 48 8.17 2.29 0.31
N LYS A 49 8.13 1.71 -0.89
CA LYS A 49 7.70 2.44 -2.09
C LYS A 49 6.25 2.92 -1.95
N LEU A 50 5.39 2.06 -1.45
CA LEU A 50 3.98 2.44 -1.26
C LEU A 50 3.85 3.52 -0.19
N SER A 51 4.63 3.45 0.89
CA SER A 51 4.59 4.49 1.93
C SER A 51 4.99 5.86 1.37
N HIS A 52 5.98 5.91 0.48
CA HIS A 52 6.35 7.15 -0.19
C HIS A 52 5.23 7.67 -1.08
N LEU A 53 4.61 6.78 -1.85
CA LEU A 53 3.50 7.16 -2.72
C LEU A 53 2.33 7.73 -1.92
N LEU A 54 2.05 7.15 -0.75
CA LEU A 54 0.95 7.55 0.11
C LEU A 54 1.32 8.69 1.06
N HIS A 55 2.54 9.20 1.00
CA HIS A 55 3.02 10.27 1.89
C HIS A 55 2.85 9.90 3.37
N ILE A 56 3.25 8.67 3.71
CA ILE A 56 3.16 8.16 5.08
C ILE A 56 4.48 8.43 5.79
N ASP A 57 4.41 9.10 6.95
CA ASP A 57 5.58 9.37 7.77
C ASP A 57 6.13 8.07 8.38
N ALA A 58 7.42 8.05 8.68
CA ALA A 58 8.08 6.90 9.29
C ALA A 58 7.37 6.46 10.58
N GLY A 59 6.89 7.41 11.39
CA GLY A 59 6.15 7.11 12.62
C GLY A 59 4.78 6.47 12.40
N GLU A 60 4.24 6.59 11.21
CA GLU A 60 2.94 6.02 10.85
C GLU A 60 3.06 4.70 10.09
N PHE A 61 4.26 4.37 9.60
CA PHE A 61 4.49 3.21 8.75
C PHE A 61 3.94 1.91 9.37
N GLY A 62 4.23 1.68 10.65
CA GLY A 62 3.76 0.49 11.34
C GLY A 62 2.26 0.38 11.42
N LYS A 63 1.56 1.51 11.52
CA LYS A 63 0.09 1.53 11.59
C LYS A 63 -0.55 1.10 10.29
N TYR A 64 0.13 1.29 9.16
CA TYR A 64 -0.38 0.90 7.84
C TYR A 64 0.04 -0.52 7.47
N PHE A 65 1.27 -0.92 7.79
CA PHE A 65 1.87 -2.13 7.23
C PHE A 65 2.10 -3.27 8.22
N PHE A 66 2.06 -3.01 9.52
CA PHE A 66 2.34 -4.03 10.54
C PHE A 66 1.23 -4.15 11.58
N THR A 67 -0.01 -4.14 11.13
CA THR A 67 -1.15 -4.33 12.01
C THR A 67 -1.38 -5.81 12.27
N GLN A 68 -2.03 -6.10 13.37
CA GLN A 68 -2.39 -7.47 13.74
C GLN A 68 -3.85 -7.74 13.44
#